data_e8d13a04591a11547064c9e64de70eaf
#
_entry.id   e8d13a04591a11547064c9e64de70eaf
#
_cell.length_a   1.000
_cell.length_b   1.000
_cell.length_c   1.000
_cell.angle_alpha   90.00
_cell.angle_beta   90.00
_cell.angle_gamma   90.00
#
_symmetry.space_group_name_H-M   'P 1'
#
loop_
_entity.id
_entity.type
_entity.pdbx_description
1 polymer ?
#
loop_
_entity_poly.entity_id
_entity_poly.type
_entity_poly.pdbx_seq_one_letter_code
_entity_poly.pdbx_strand_id
1 'polypeptide(L)'
;MESKTSMTESSLQHDQSGKRSPKRWLQPVAIAGIAIAGFYGSVCAGLWFGQTRIIFSPEKEITTTPAKFNAKYEDVLIPVKKADGTSENIHGWWLPNAKQEEKANLSDRQVILYLHGKGKNISANAKHANRLMRMGFSVLLIDYRGYGRSEGGFPSESSVYTDAQTAWDYLIQKGYQPSQIMIYGHSLGGAIAIDLGLKQPKAMGLIIDASFTSMSDMAQIDPKYRIFPIDLLIHQRFDSIAKVRSLSVPVLYIHGTADDLIPAVMSQSLYEATPTRKQIVLIPNGGHNNNASTNEPLYLNSIRSFFKL
;
A
#
# COMPACT_ATOMS: atom_id res chain seq x y z
N MET A 1 30.34 -107.37 -31.07
CA MET A 1 29.37 -107.23 -29.96
C MET A 1 29.35 -105.81 -29.63
N GLU A 2 28.20 -105.19 -29.95
CA GLU A 2 28.02 -103.76 -29.97
C GLU A 2 27.79 -103.18 -28.57
N SER A 3 28.35 -102.02 -28.33
CA SER A 3 28.00 -101.18 -27.21
C SER A 3 27.65 -99.73 -27.75
N LYS A 4 26.37 -99.36 -27.70
CA LYS A 4 25.86 -98.05 -28.09
C LYS A 4 26.12 -97.02 -26.96
N THR A 5 26.82 -95.99 -27.30
CA THR A 5 27.04 -94.78 -26.41
C THR A 5 25.90 -93.80 -26.59
N SER A 6 25.22 -93.51 -25.50
CA SER A 6 24.13 -92.45 -25.43
C SER A 6 24.76 -91.09 -25.23
N MET A 7 24.44 -90.18 -26.18
CA MET A 7 24.76 -88.72 -25.96
C MET A 7 23.66 -88.07 -25.18
N THR A 8 24.02 -87.42 -24.09
CA THR A 8 23.18 -86.55 -23.30
C THR A 8 23.30 -85.12 -23.80
N GLU A 9 22.19 -84.54 -24.32
CA GLU A 9 22.05 -83.14 -24.67
C GLU A 9 21.97 -82.28 -23.40
N SER A 10 22.93 -81.37 -23.23
CA SER A 10 22.89 -80.34 -22.17
C SER A 10 22.11 -79.15 -22.69
N SER A 11 20.97 -78.90 -22.10
CA SER A 11 20.11 -77.73 -22.36
C SER A 11 20.77 -76.43 -21.83
N LEU A 12 21.13 -75.56 -22.76
CA LEU A 12 21.52 -74.19 -22.49
C LEU A 12 20.30 -73.42 -22.02
N GLN A 13 20.22 -73.11 -20.71
CA GLN A 13 19.29 -72.13 -20.16
C GLN A 13 19.78 -70.74 -20.57
N HIS A 14 19.01 -70.08 -21.42
CA HIS A 14 19.16 -68.67 -21.75
C HIS A 14 18.71 -67.85 -20.55
N ASP A 15 19.64 -67.23 -19.82
CA ASP A 15 19.39 -66.19 -18.83
C ASP A 15 18.88 -64.92 -19.55
N GLN A 16 17.55 -64.70 -19.52
CA GLN A 16 16.93 -63.45 -19.90
C GLN A 16 17.03 -62.45 -18.75
N SER A 17 18.20 -61.90 -18.50
CA SER A 17 18.36 -60.71 -17.65
C SER A 17 17.64 -59.56 -18.33
N GLY A 18 16.42 -59.31 -17.85
CA GLY A 18 15.56 -58.23 -18.29
C GLY A 18 16.23 -56.87 -18.14
N LYS A 19 16.84 -56.35 -19.19
CA LYS A 19 17.25 -54.94 -19.31
C LYS A 19 16.01 -54.09 -19.15
N ARG A 20 15.77 -53.57 -17.92
CA ARG A 20 14.73 -52.56 -17.64
C ARG A 20 15.01 -51.34 -18.53
N SER A 21 14.12 -51.14 -19.52
CA SER A 21 14.27 -50.04 -20.51
C SER A 21 14.30 -48.69 -19.73
N PRO A 22 15.26 -47.81 -20.03
CA PRO A 22 15.36 -46.50 -19.35
C PRO A 22 14.10 -45.63 -19.52
N LYS A 23 13.26 -45.91 -20.52
CA LYS A 23 12.00 -45.18 -20.75
C LYS A 23 10.96 -45.34 -19.65
N ARG A 24 10.97 -46.41 -18.84
CA ARG A 24 9.99 -46.60 -17.75
C ARG A 24 10.21 -45.66 -16.54
N TRP A 25 11.41 -45.15 -16.34
CA TRP A 25 11.73 -44.20 -15.27
C TRP A 25 11.46 -42.75 -15.67
N LEU A 26 11.49 -42.42 -16.95
CA LEU A 26 11.23 -41.07 -17.44
C LEU A 26 9.76 -40.64 -17.31
N GLN A 27 8.82 -41.58 -17.38
CA GLN A 27 7.39 -41.28 -17.29
C GLN A 27 6.97 -40.75 -15.91
N PRO A 28 7.28 -41.39 -14.75
CA PRO A 28 6.90 -40.84 -13.45
C PRO A 28 7.61 -39.53 -13.11
N VAL A 29 8.86 -39.34 -13.56
CA VAL A 29 9.58 -38.08 -13.41
C VAL A 29 8.93 -36.95 -14.24
N ALA A 30 8.52 -37.24 -15.47
CA ALA A 30 7.81 -36.28 -16.31
C ALA A 30 6.43 -35.91 -15.72
N ILE A 31 5.67 -36.91 -15.21
CA ILE A 31 4.38 -36.67 -14.56
C ILE A 31 4.55 -35.80 -13.30
N ALA A 32 5.55 -36.10 -12.45
CA ALA A 32 5.86 -35.31 -11.29
C ALA A 32 6.25 -33.86 -11.65
N GLY A 33 7.08 -33.69 -12.68
CA GLY A 33 7.45 -32.37 -13.20
C GLY A 33 6.25 -31.55 -13.69
N ILE A 34 5.34 -32.18 -14.43
CA ILE A 34 4.10 -31.52 -14.91
C ILE A 34 3.20 -31.15 -13.72
N ALA A 35 3.07 -32.03 -12.72
CA ALA A 35 2.25 -31.74 -11.53
C ALA A 35 2.81 -30.55 -10.72
N ILE A 36 4.15 -30.52 -10.52
CA ILE A 36 4.83 -29.40 -9.84
C ILE A 36 4.65 -28.09 -10.63
N ALA A 37 4.86 -28.10 -11.94
CA ALA A 37 4.67 -26.93 -12.80
C ALA A 37 3.22 -26.45 -12.79
N GLY A 38 2.24 -27.36 -12.84
CA GLY A 38 0.82 -27.04 -12.74
C GLY A 38 0.45 -26.42 -11.38
N PHE A 39 0.96 -26.97 -10.28
CA PHE A 39 0.76 -26.41 -8.95
C PHE A 39 1.38 -25.01 -8.83
N TYR A 40 2.63 -24.84 -9.25
CA TYR A 40 3.31 -23.55 -9.25
C TYR A 40 2.55 -22.51 -10.09
N GLY A 41 2.12 -22.87 -11.29
CA GLY A 41 1.30 -22.00 -12.14
C GLY A 41 -0.04 -21.61 -11.49
N SER A 42 -0.68 -22.56 -10.77
CA SER A 42 -1.91 -22.28 -10.04
C SER A 42 -1.70 -21.30 -8.88
N VAL A 43 -0.57 -21.41 -8.16
CA VAL A 43 -0.20 -20.44 -7.12
C VAL A 43 0.08 -19.07 -7.73
N CYS A 44 0.82 -18.99 -8.83
CA CYS A 44 1.04 -17.73 -9.56
C CYS A 44 -0.27 -17.07 -10.00
N ALA A 45 -1.22 -17.86 -10.54
CA ALA A 45 -2.55 -17.37 -10.89
C ALA A 45 -3.32 -16.87 -9.65
N GLY A 46 -3.26 -17.61 -8.53
CA GLY A 46 -3.85 -17.19 -7.26
C GLY A 46 -3.26 -15.85 -6.76
N LEU A 47 -1.95 -15.67 -6.85
CA LEU A 47 -1.28 -14.40 -6.53
C LEU A 47 -1.71 -13.29 -7.47
N TRP A 48 -1.82 -13.55 -8.77
CA TRP A 48 -2.27 -12.57 -9.76
C TRP A 48 -3.69 -12.06 -9.48
N PHE A 49 -4.65 -12.94 -9.28
CA PHE A 49 -6.05 -12.56 -9.05
C PHE A 49 -6.32 -12.11 -7.61
N GLY A 50 -5.53 -12.58 -6.64
CA GLY A 50 -5.72 -12.31 -5.21
C GLY A 50 -5.02 -11.07 -4.66
N GLN A 51 -4.24 -10.32 -5.46
CA GLN A 51 -3.38 -9.22 -4.98
C GLN A 51 -4.10 -8.20 -4.13
N THR A 52 -5.27 -7.75 -4.55
CA THR A 52 -6.02 -6.74 -3.81
C THR A 52 -6.34 -7.20 -2.39
N ARG A 53 -6.66 -8.50 -2.20
CA ARG A 53 -6.94 -9.09 -0.87
C ARG A 53 -5.69 -9.25 0.01
N ILE A 54 -4.50 -9.26 -0.58
CA ILE A 54 -3.23 -9.26 0.15
C ILE A 54 -2.84 -7.83 0.54
N ILE A 55 -3.06 -6.89 -0.37
CA ILE A 55 -2.66 -5.48 -0.20
C ILE A 55 -3.63 -4.73 0.73
N PHE A 56 -4.94 -4.94 0.59
CA PHE A 56 -5.95 -4.22 1.35
C PHE A 56 -6.62 -5.10 2.41
N SER A 57 -6.94 -4.49 3.55
CA SER A 57 -7.64 -5.16 4.66
C SER A 57 -8.75 -4.23 5.20
N PRO A 58 -9.79 -3.95 4.40
CA PRO A 58 -10.84 -3.04 4.80
C PRO A 58 -11.72 -3.63 5.91
N GLU A 59 -11.98 -2.82 6.94
CA GLU A 59 -12.95 -3.11 7.99
C GLU A 59 -14.14 -2.14 7.86
N LYS A 60 -15.37 -2.66 8.05
CA LYS A 60 -16.59 -1.86 7.94
C LYS A 60 -16.96 -1.16 9.24
N GLU A 61 -16.66 -1.77 10.38
CA GLU A 61 -17.05 -1.27 11.70
C GLU A 61 -16.25 -0.03 12.09
N ILE A 62 -16.94 1.03 12.47
CA ILE A 62 -16.37 2.26 13.04
C ILE A 62 -16.26 2.10 14.55
N THR A 63 -15.07 1.80 15.05
CA THR A 63 -14.82 1.49 16.46
C THR A 63 -14.53 2.73 17.31
N THR A 64 -14.17 3.84 16.69
CA THR A 64 -13.78 5.10 17.38
C THR A 64 -14.09 6.28 16.47
N THR A 65 -14.45 7.41 17.08
CA THR A 65 -14.67 8.67 16.36
C THR A 65 -13.77 9.78 16.93
N PRO A 66 -13.58 10.90 16.21
CA PRO A 66 -12.83 12.04 16.73
C PRO A 66 -13.37 12.63 18.04
N ALA A 67 -14.65 12.47 18.33
CA ALA A 67 -15.28 12.93 19.59
C ALA A 67 -14.63 12.30 20.83
N LYS A 68 -14.14 11.06 20.74
CA LYS A 68 -13.38 10.40 21.84
C LYS A 68 -12.12 11.19 22.25
N PHE A 69 -11.61 12.02 21.36
CA PHE A 69 -10.42 12.85 21.57
C PHE A 69 -10.77 14.35 21.70
N ASN A 70 -12.02 14.66 22.06
CA ASN A 70 -12.55 16.01 22.21
C ASN A 70 -12.43 16.86 20.92
N ALA A 71 -12.44 16.24 19.74
CA ALA A 71 -12.49 16.94 18.46
C ALA A 71 -13.93 17.05 17.98
N LYS A 72 -14.33 18.25 17.57
CA LYS A 72 -15.55 18.43 16.74
C LYS A 72 -15.28 17.85 15.36
N TYR A 73 -16.28 17.19 14.79
CA TYR A 73 -16.20 16.66 13.44
C TYR A 73 -17.60 16.56 12.82
N GLU A 74 -17.61 16.46 11.51
CA GLU A 74 -18.81 16.23 10.70
C GLU A 74 -18.57 15.02 9.83
N ASP A 75 -19.56 14.12 9.71
CA ASP A 75 -19.56 13.07 8.69
C ASP A 75 -19.81 13.71 7.32
N VAL A 76 -18.96 13.40 6.34
CA VAL A 76 -19.12 13.86 4.96
C VAL A 76 -19.25 12.66 4.02
N LEU A 77 -20.15 12.77 3.04
CA LEU A 77 -20.30 11.83 1.94
C LEU A 77 -19.90 12.55 0.66
N ILE A 78 -18.91 12.00 -0.03
CA ILE A 78 -18.33 12.61 -1.24
C ILE A 78 -18.61 11.68 -2.42
N PRO A 79 -19.38 12.12 -3.43
CA PRO A 79 -19.73 11.28 -4.56
C PRO A 79 -18.55 11.05 -5.51
N VAL A 80 -18.21 9.81 -5.74
CA VAL A 80 -17.24 9.35 -6.74
C VAL A 80 -17.99 8.94 -7.99
N LYS A 81 -17.80 9.64 -9.08
CA LYS A 81 -18.40 9.30 -10.38
C LYS A 81 -17.74 8.06 -10.98
N LYS A 82 -18.56 7.13 -11.45
CA LYS A 82 -18.11 5.94 -12.19
C LYS A 82 -18.20 6.14 -13.70
N ALA A 83 -17.49 5.29 -14.44
CA ALA A 83 -17.48 5.34 -15.90
C ALA A 83 -18.88 5.07 -16.52
N ASP A 84 -19.76 4.35 -15.82
CA ASP A 84 -21.14 4.08 -16.24
C ASP A 84 -22.13 5.24 -15.95
N GLY A 85 -21.62 6.37 -15.42
CA GLY A 85 -22.41 7.55 -15.08
C GLY A 85 -23.09 7.49 -13.70
N THR A 86 -23.03 6.34 -12.99
CA THR A 86 -23.48 6.23 -11.61
C THR A 86 -22.47 6.81 -10.63
N SER A 87 -22.85 6.95 -9.37
CA SER A 87 -21.95 7.43 -8.31
C SER A 87 -21.97 6.48 -7.12
N GLU A 88 -20.83 6.36 -6.46
CA GLU A 88 -20.66 5.73 -5.15
C GLU A 88 -20.13 6.79 -4.18
N ASN A 89 -20.56 6.75 -2.92
CA ASN A 89 -20.11 7.73 -1.93
C ASN A 89 -18.91 7.20 -1.15
N ILE A 90 -17.84 7.99 -1.07
CA ILE A 90 -16.84 7.81 -0.04
C ILE A 90 -17.24 8.59 1.21
N HIS A 91 -17.04 7.97 2.36
CA HIS A 91 -17.28 8.56 3.66
C HIS A 91 -15.99 9.18 4.19
N GLY A 92 -16.10 10.28 4.89
CA GLY A 92 -14.99 10.92 5.58
C GLY A 92 -15.43 11.68 6.81
N TRP A 93 -14.45 12.13 7.58
CA TRP A 93 -14.63 13.07 8.67
C TRP A 93 -13.99 14.39 8.31
N TRP A 94 -14.79 15.43 8.36
CA TRP A 94 -14.32 16.80 8.37
C TRP A 94 -14.11 17.25 9.81
N LEU A 95 -12.87 17.56 10.18
CA LEU A 95 -12.49 18.11 11.50
C LEU A 95 -12.16 19.60 11.29
N PRO A 96 -13.10 20.52 11.56
CA PRO A 96 -12.84 21.94 11.46
C PRO A 96 -11.89 22.39 12.58
N ASN A 97 -10.92 23.23 12.24
CA ASN A 97 -10.11 23.92 13.24
C ASN A 97 -10.68 25.33 13.47
N ALA A 98 -11.07 25.63 14.72
CA ALA A 98 -11.69 26.90 15.05
C ALA A 98 -10.83 28.11 14.63
N LYS A 99 -9.50 28.05 14.84
CA LYS A 99 -8.59 29.12 14.41
C LYS A 99 -8.54 29.32 12.90
N GLN A 100 -8.81 28.25 12.10
CA GLN A 100 -8.91 28.36 10.65
C GLN A 100 -10.26 28.97 10.25
N GLU A 101 -11.34 28.57 10.93
CA GLU A 101 -12.69 29.09 10.66
C GLU A 101 -12.83 30.59 11.02
N GLU A 102 -12.11 31.07 12.05
CA GLU A 102 -12.08 32.47 12.46
C GLU A 102 -11.31 33.39 11.50
N LYS A 103 -10.48 32.84 10.60
CA LYS A 103 -9.75 33.63 9.62
C LYS A 103 -10.73 34.28 8.62
N ALA A 104 -10.65 35.60 8.52
CA ALA A 104 -11.55 36.40 7.69
C ALA A 104 -11.46 36.01 6.21
N ASN A 105 -10.23 35.76 5.73
CA ASN A 105 -10.00 35.37 4.35
C ASN A 105 -9.85 33.85 4.23
N LEU A 106 -10.60 33.26 3.34
CA LEU A 106 -10.49 31.83 3.05
C LEU A 106 -9.08 31.47 2.56
N SER A 107 -8.39 32.40 1.86
CA SER A 107 -6.99 32.25 1.41
C SER A 107 -5.97 31.98 2.52
N ASP A 108 -6.28 32.36 3.76
CA ASP A 108 -5.37 32.21 4.88
C ASP A 108 -5.58 30.88 5.63
N ARG A 109 -6.61 30.12 5.25
CA ARG A 109 -6.96 28.84 5.85
C ARG A 109 -6.08 27.73 5.27
N GLN A 110 -5.80 26.72 6.08
CA GLN A 110 -5.00 25.54 5.68
C GLN A 110 -5.72 24.25 6.07
N VAL A 111 -5.62 23.25 5.21
CA VAL A 111 -6.28 21.97 5.40
C VAL A 111 -5.32 20.82 5.10
N ILE A 112 -5.47 19.71 5.82
CA ILE A 112 -4.82 18.44 5.53
C ILE A 112 -5.84 17.49 4.92
N LEU A 113 -5.55 16.95 3.73
CA LEU A 113 -6.18 15.76 3.19
C LEU A 113 -5.43 14.55 3.72
N TYR A 114 -6.07 13.75 4.56
CA TYR A 114 -5.47 12.61 5.23
C TYR A 114 -5.86 11.30 4.55
N LEU A 115 -4.87 10.58 4.03
CA LEU A 115 -4.96 9.29 3.34
C LEU A 115 -4.38 8.20 4.24
N HIS A 116 -5.24 7.29 4.72
CA HIS A 116 -4.84 6.25 5.69
C HIS A 116 -4.19 5.03 5.03
N GLY A 117 -3.62 4.14 5.84
CA GLY A 117 -2.95 2.90 5.40
C GLY A 117 -3.92 1.78 5.00
N LYS A 118 -3.37 0.59 4.73
CA LYS A 118 -4.10 -0.55 4.16
C LYS A 118 -5.17 -1.18 5.06
N GLY A 119 -5.01 -1.07 6.38
CA GLY A 119 -5.83 -1.80 7.34
C GLY A 119 -6.88 -0.95 8.02
N LYS A 120 -7.93 -1.61 8.55
CA LYS A 120 -9.01 -0.99 9.30
C LYS A 120 -9.82 0.01 8.48
N ASN A 121 -10.06 1.21 9.04
CA ASN A 121 -10.75 2.34 8.43
C ASN A 121 -10.34 3.64 9.14
N ILE A 122 -11.01 4.76 8.87
CA ILE A 122 -10.70 6.05 9.47
C ILE A 122 -10.73 6.05 11.00
N SER A 123 -11.47 5.13 11.65
CA SER A 123 -11.56 5.08 13.12
C SER A 123 -10.20 4.84 13.78
N ALA A 124 -9.32 4.05 13.17
CA ALA A 124 -7.96 3.81 13.66
C ALA A 124 -7.08 5.07 13.62
N ASN A 125 -7.44 6.05 12.80
CA ASN A 125 -6.67 7.26 12.54
C ASN A 125 -7.23 8.50 13.25
N ALA A 126 -8.37 8.38 13.94
CA ALA A 126 -9.06 9.51 14.62
C ALA A 126 -8.16 10.29 15.59
N LYS A 127 -7.33 9.56 16.38
CA LYS A 127 -6.37 10.20 17.31
C LYS A 127 -5.32 11.02 16.58
N HIS A 128 -4.82 10.51 15.46
CA HIS A 128 -3.79 11.20 14.69
C HIS A 128 -4.37 12.40 13.92
N ALA A 129 -5.55 12.25 13.33
CA ALA A 129 -6.27 13.37 12.71
C ALA A 129 -6.52 14.52 13.71
N ASN A 130 -6.93 14.19 14.95
CA ASN A 130 -7.06 15.18 16.02
C ASN A 130 -5.72 15.85 16.36
N ARG A 131 -4.60 15.10 16.36
CA ARG A 131 -3.27 15.68 16.58
C ARG A 131 -2.92 16.72 15.51
N LEU A 132 -3.17 16.41 14.23
CA LEU A 132 -2.95 17.33 13.13
C LEU A 132 -3.88 18.55 13.19
N MET A 133 -5.15 18.35 13.58
CA MET A 133 -6.09 19.46 13.81
C MET A 133 -5.57 20.38 14.93
N ARG A 134 -5.04 19.85 16.02
CA ARG A 134 -4.46 20.64 17.13
C ARG A 134 -3.19 21.40 16.73
N MET A 135 -2.52 21.02 15.64
CA MET A 135 -1.42 21.82 15.06
C MET A 135 -1.90 23.11 14.38
N GLY A 136 -3.19 23.24 14.12
CA GLY A 136 -3.78 24.42 13.50
C GLY A 136 -4.43 24.18 12.14
N PHE A 137 -4.44 22.95 11.61
CA PHE A 137 -5.11 22.63 10.34
C PHE A 137 -6.56 22.22 10.55
N SER A 138 -7.42 22.51 9.57
CA SER A 138 -8.61 21.68 9.39
C SER A 138 -8.17 20.35 8.77
N VAL A 139 -8.90 19.26 8.98
CA VAL A 139 -8.52 17.92 8.46
C VAL A 139 -9.69 17.27 7.79
N LEU A 140 -9.49 16.81 6.55
CA LEU A 140 -10.38 15.88 5.87
C LEU A 140 -9.74 14.49 5.89
N LEU A 141 -10.27 13.57 6.69
CA LEU A 141 -9.85 12.18 6.76
C LEU A 141 -10.91 11.33 6.06
N ILE A 142 -10.54 10.59 5.01
CA ILE A 142 -11.47 9.80 4.20
C ILE A 142 -11.24 8.29 4.34
N ASP A 143 -12.32 7.51 4.24
CA ASP A 143 -12.29 6.09 3.91
C ASP A 143 -12.38 5.90 2.39
N TYR A 144 -11.50 5.10 1.83
CA TYR A 144 -11.62 4.70 0.42
C TYR A 144 -12.85 3.82 0.22
N ARG A 145 -13.33 3.70 -1.03
CA ARG A 145 -14.40 2.74 -1.36
C ARG A 145 -14.07 1.35 -0.81
N GLY A 146 -15.07 0.69 -0.25
CA GLY A 146 -14.92 -0.60 0.41
C GLY A 146 -14.51 -0.55 1.89
N TYR A 147 -14.02 0.59 2.40
CA TYR A 147 -13.68 0.79 3.82
C TYR A 147 -14.81 1.47 4.59
N GLY A 148 -14.89 1.21 5.90
CA GLY A 148 -15.80 1.87 6.82
C GLY A 148 -17.22 1.99 6.30
N ARG A 149 -17.73 3.23 6.25
CA ARG A 149 -19.07 3.55 5.72
C ARG A 149 -19.05 3.93 4.24
N SER A 150 -17.88 3.92 3.59
CA SER A 150 -17.80 4.15 2.15
C SER A 150 -18.47 3.02 1.39
N GLU A 151 -19.19 3.41 0.33
CA GLU A 151 -19.83 2.48 -0.61
C GLU A 151 -18.79 1.79 -1.51
N GLY A 152 -19.26 1.06 -2.49
CA GLY A 152 -18.44 0.41 -3.50
C GLY A 152 -17.88 -0.95 -3.10
N GLY A 153 -17.18 -1.53 -4.06
CA GLY A 153 -16.58 -2.86 -3.94
C GLY A 153 -15.24 -2.87 -3.23
N PHE A 154 -14.57 -4.03 -3.32
CA PHE A 154 -13.23 -4.20 -2.75
C PHE A 154 -12.22 -3.27 -3.44
N PRO A 155 -11.33 -2.59 -2.69
CA PRO A 155 -10.44 -1.57 -3.24
C PRO A 155 -9.38 -2.13 -4.19
N SER A 156 -8.88 -1.26 -5.07
CA SER A 156 -7.75 -1.49 -5.96
C SER A 156 -6.87 -0.24 -6.02
N GLU A 157 -5.66 -0.35 -6.57
CA GLU A 157 -4.77 0.80 -6.75
C GLU A 157 -5.47 1.95 -7.51
N SER A 158 -6.14 1.63 -8.61
CA SER A 158 -6.84 2.65 -9.41
C SER A 158 -8.02 3.28 -8.68
N SER A 159 -8.78 2.49 -7.89
CA SER A 159 -9.92 3.01 -7.14
C SER A 159 -9.49 3.96 -6.03
N VAL A 160 -8.45 3.62 -5.25
CA VAL A 160 -7.98 4.50 -4.16
C VAL A 160 -7.33 5.79 -4.67
N TYR A 161 -6.71 5.77 -5.86
CA TYR A 161 -6.24 6.99 -6.52
C TYR A 161 -7.38 7.89 -6.96
N THR A 162 -8.46 7.30 -7.50
CA THR A 162 -9.68 8.03 -7.85
C THR A 162 -10.33 8.64 -6.61
N ASP A 163 -10.42 7.88 -5.52
CA ASP A 163 -11.01 8.32 -4.26
C ASP A 163 -10.24 9.49 -3.65
N ALA A 164 -8.91 9.44 -3.67
CA ALA A 164 -8.06 10.52 -3.21
C ALA A 164 -8.19 11.78 -4.08
N GLN A 165 -8.28 11.63 -5.41
CA GLN A 165 -8.55 12.76 -6.31
C GLN A 165 -9.94 13.37 -6.04
N THR A 166 -10.95 12.55 -5.84
CA THR A 166 -12.31 13.02 -5.53
C THR A 166 -12.36 13.79 -4.21
N ALA A 167 -11.63 13.34 -3.19
CA ALA A 167 -11.51 14.04 -1.92
C ALA A 167 -10.75 15.38 -2.05
N TRP A 168 -9.74 15.44 -2.91
CA TRP A 168 -9.07 16.68 -3.27
C TRP A 168 -10.04 17.64 -3.94
N ASP A 169 -10.78 17.19 -4.95
CA ASP A 169 -11.75 18.01 -5.70
C ASP A 169 -12.87 18.54 -4.78
N TYR A 170 -13.28 17.75 -3.78
CA TYR A 170 -14.20 18.19 -2.73
C TYR A 170 -13.64 19.38 -1.94
N LEU A 171 -12.34 19.35 -1.56
CA LEU A 171 -11.71 20.50 -0.88
C LEU A 171 -11.63 21.74 -1.77
N ILE A 172 -11.36 21.58 -3.07
CA ILE A 172 -11.40 22.68 -4.04
C ILE A 172 -12.81 23.27 -4.14
N GLN A 173 -13.85 22.42 -4.22
CA GLN A 173 -15.26 22.86 -4.24
C GLN A 173 -15.66 23.53 -2.91
N LYS A 174 -15.08 23.13 -1.80
CA LYS A 174 -15.24 23.77 -0.48
C LYS A 174 -14.54 25.14 -0.39
N GLY A 175 -13.83 25.54 -1.46
CA GLY A 175 -13.21 26.86 -1.62
C GLY A 175 -11.72 26.94 -1.27
N TYR A 176 -11.07 25.83 -0.92
CA TYR A 176 -9.62 25.80 -0.69
C TYR A 176 -8.85 25.91 -2.01
N GLN A 177 -7.81 26.74 -2.01
CA GLN A 177 -6.87 26.78 -3.14
C GLN A 177 -5.87 25.62 -3.04
N PRO A 178 -5.31 25.11 -4.14
CA PRO A 178 -4.29 24.06 -4.11
C PRO A 178 -3.16 24.30 -3.11
N SER A 179 -2.65 25.54 -3.03
CA SER A 179 -1.56 25.94 -2.13
C SER A 179 -1.91 25.93 -0.63
N GLN A 180 -3.16 25.71 -0.28
CA GLN A 180 -3.67 25.62 1.09
C GLN A 180 -3.86 24.15 1.52
N ILE A 181 -3.78 23.21 0.59
CA ILE A 181 -4.03 21.79 0.82
C ILE A 181 -2.70 21.06 0.97
N MET A 182 -2.46 20.54 2.17
CA MET A 182 -1.38 19.60 2.44
C MET A 182 -1.91 18.17 2.30
N ILE A 183 -1.17 17.31 1.63
CA ILE A 183 -1.53 15.91 1.47
C ILE A 183 -0.71 15.09 2.45
N TYR A 184 -1.37 14.43 3.39
CA TYR A 184 -0.76 13.52 4.35
C TYR A 184 -1.10 12.09 3.99
N GLY A 185 -0.08 11.23 3.90
CA GLY A 185 -0.26 9.80 3.64
C GLY A 185 0.56 8.93 4.59
N HIS A 186 -0.10 7.97 5.24
CA HIS A 186 0.54 6.98 6.11
C HIS A 186 0.56 5.61 5.45
N SER A 187 1.73 4.94 5.45
CA SER A 187 1.87 3.58 4.92
C SER A 187 1.41 3.51 3.44
N LEU A 188 0.43 2.67 3.10
CA LEU A 188 -0.21 2.63 1.77
C LEU A 188 -0.73 4.01 1.33
N GLY A 189 -1.29 4.79 2.28
CA GLY A 189 -1.73 6.16 2.04
C GLY A 189 -0.61 7.08 1.57
N GLY A 190 0.65 6.80 1.92
CA GLY A 190 1.82 7.52 1.42
C GLY A 190 2.02 7.34 -0.08
N ALA A 191 1.87 6.12 -0.60
CA ALA A 191 1.91 5.86 -2.04
C ALA A 191 0.74 6.55 -2.78
N ILE A 192 -0.44 6.60 -2.15
CA ILE A 192 -1.60 7.32 -2.69
C ILE A 192 -1.36 8.83 -2.68
N ALA A 193 -0.75 9.36 -1.60
CA ALA A 193 -0.39 10.77 -1.49
C ALA A 193 0.64 11.20 -2.54
N ILE A 194 1.62 10.35 -2.84
CA ILE A 194 2.61 10.58 -3.90
C ILE A 194 1.93 10.66 -5.27
N ASP A 195 1.02 9.73 -5.59
CA ASP A 195 0.26 9.76 -6.85
C ASP A 195 -0.58 11.03 -6.97
N LEU A 196 -1.28 11.42 -5.91
CA LEU A 196 -2.06 12.64 -5.88
C LEU A 196 -1.18 13.89 -6.00
N GLY A 197 -0.04 13.94 -5.29
CA GLY A 197 0.90 15.05 -5.36
C GLY A 197 1.50 15.26 -6.75
N LEU A 198 1.69 14.18 -7.51
CA LEU A 198 2.13 14.27 -8.91
C LEU A 198 1.08 14.93 -9.79
N LYS A 199 -0.22 14.67 -9.53
CA LYS A 199 -1.36 15.27 -10.24
C LYS A 199 -1.66 16.70 -9.79
N GLN A 200 -1.20 17.07 -8.58
CA GLN A 200 -1.48 18.36 -7.94
C GLN A 200 -0.20 19.17 -7.69
N PRO A 201 0.47 19.68 -8.74
CA PRO A 201 1.78 20.32 -8.63
C PRO A 201 1.77 21.67 -7.89
N LYS A 202 0.59 22.17 -7.53
CA LYS A 202 0.40 23.40 -6.76
C LYS A 202 -0.03 23.12 -5.31
N ALA A 203 -0.08 21.88 -4.87
CA ALA A 203 -0.36 21.53 -3.48
C ALA A 203 0.64 22.20 -2.53
N MET A 204 0.23 22.47 -1.30
CA MET A 204 1.10 23.02 -0.25
C MET A 204 2.33 22.15 -0.03
N GLY A 205 2.16 20.83 -0.09
CA GLY A 205 3.22 19.82 0.00
C GLY A 205 2.69 18.48 0.45
N LEU A 206 3.62 17.52 0.59
CA LEU A 206 3.34 16.16 1.03
C LEU A 206 3.97 15.88 2.39
N ILE A 207 3.27 15.15 3.24
CA ILE A 207 3.83 14.46 4.41
C ILE A 207 3.67 12.96 4.17
N ILE A 208 4.78 12.25 4.04
CA ILE A 208 4.81 10.81 3.78
C ILE A 208 5.34 10.10 5.02
N ASP A 209 4.45 9.45 5.75
CA ASP A 209 4.76 8.80 7.02
C ASP A 209 4.79 7.27 6.84
N ALA A 210 5.94 6.64 7.16
CA ALA A 210 6.14 5.19 7.15
C ALA A 210 5.69 4.50 5.85
N SER A 211 6.08 5.02 4.67
CA SER A 211 5.70 4.50 3.36
C SER A 211 6.83 3.75 2.66
N PHE A 212 6.55 3.17 1.51
CA PHE A 212 7.40 2.22 0.78
C PHE A 212 7.66 2.68 -0.66
N THR A 213 8.68 2.07 -1.28
CA THR A 213 9.12 2.36 -2.65
C THR A 213 8.18 1.80 -3.71
N SER A 214 7.77 0.54 -3.58
CA SER A 214 6.81 -0.13 -4.46
C SER A 214 6.25 -1.40 -3.81
N MET A 215 5.13 -1.93 -4.33
CA MET A 215 4.64 -3.26 -3.91
C MET A 215 5.57 -4.39 -4.36
N SER A 216 6.32 -4.21 -5.45
CA SER A 216 7.34 -5.16 -5.86
C SER A 216 8.45 -5.27 -4.81
N ASP A 217 8.98 -4.13 -4.35
CA ASP A 217 10.02 -4.09 -3.31
C ASP A 217 9.49 -4.66 -1.99
N MET A 218 8.24 -4.35 -1.62
CA MET A 218 7.59 -4.93 -0.44
C MET A 218 7.48 -6.44 -0.51
N ALA A 219 7.13 -7.00 -1.67
CA ALA A 219 7.07 -8.45 -1.86
C ALA A 219 8.46 -9.10 -1.82
N GLN A 220 9.50 -8.42 -2.29
CA GLN A 220 10.88 -8.94 -2.26
C GLN A 220 11.48 -9.01 -0.84
N ILE A 221 11.00 -8.20 0.10
CA ILE A 221 11.43 -8.26 1.51
C ILE A 221 10.95 -9.55 2.16
N ASP A 222 9.72 -9.99 1.88
CA ASP A 222 9.14 -11.20 2.47
C ASP A 222 9.69 -12.47 1.78
N PRO A 223 10.46 -13.31 2.48
CA PRO A 223 11.09 -14.49 1.87
C PRO A 223 10.14 -15.43 1.14
N LYS A 224 8.86 -15.48 1.56
CA LYS A 224 7.86 -16.38 0.95
C LYS A 224 7.53 -16.03 -0.50
N TYR A 225 7.75 -14.80 -0.93
CA TYR A 225 7.48 -14.37 -2.29
C TYR A 225 8.69 -14.45 -3.22
N ARG A 226 9.91 -14.64 -2.70
CA ARG A 226 11.15 -14.65 -3.51
C ARG A 226 11.22 -15.75 -4.57
N ILE A 227 10.45 -16.83 -4.40
CA ILE A 227 10.39 -17.93 -5.38
C ILE A 227 9.49 -17.65 -6.56
N PHE A 228 8.76 -16.53 -6.55
CA PHE A 228 7.83 -16.15 -7.61
C PHE A 228 8.41 -15.01 -8.47
N PRO A 229 8.05 -14.94 -9.77
CA PRO A 229 8.46 -13.86 -10.65
C PRO A 229 7.61 -12.60 -10.38
N ILE A 230 7.89 -11.93 -9.25
CA ILE A 230 7.08 -10.86 -8.67
C ILE A 230 6.80 -9.75 -9.69
N ASP A 231 7.82 -9.30 -10.44
CA ASP A 231 7.67 -8.20 -11.39
C ASP A 231 6.72 -8.52 -12.56
N LEU A 232 6.54 -9.82 -12.88
CA LEU A 232 5.57 -10.28 -13.86
C LEU A 232 4.17 -10.45 -13.27
N LEU A 233 4.07 -10.75 -11.98
CA LEU A 233 2.81 -11.03 -11.32
C LEU A 233 2.14 -9.77 -10.77
N ILE A 234 2.89 -8.79 -10.26
CA ILE A 234 2.33 -7.60 -9.62
C ILE A 234 1.77 -6.63 -10.67
N HIS A 235 0.46 -6.37 -10.59
CA HIS A 235 -0.23 -5.32 -11.34
C HIS A 235 -0.79 -4.19 -10.44
N GLN A 236 -0.92 -4.42 -9.13
CA GLN A 236 -1.18 -3.39 -8.13
C GLN A 236 0.16 -2.85 -7.63
N ARG A 237 0.79 -1.97 -8.40
CA ARG A 237 2.22 -1.66 -8.27
C ARG A 237 2.54 -0.66 -7.17
N PHE A 238 1.70 0.35 -6.98
CA PHE A 238 1.99 1.47 -6.07
C PHE A 238 3.45 1.95 -6.21
N ASP A 239 3.88 2.19 -7.45
CA ASP A 239 5.28 2.49 -7.79
C ASP A 239 5.64 3.92 -7.38
N SER A 240 5.86 4.10 -6.07
CA SER A 240 6.21 5.38 -5.47
C SER A 240 7.57 5.86 -5.92
N ILE A 241 8.55 4.95 -6.05
CA ILE A 241 9.93 5.33 -6.38
C ILE A 241 10.06 5.89 -7.80
N ALA A 242 9.27 5.41 -8.74
CA ALA A 242 9.21 5.98 -10.08
C ALA A 242 8.53 7.36 -10.06
N LYS A 243 7.43 7.48 -9.32
CA LYS A 243 6.60 8.69 -9.25
C LYS A 243 7.28 9.87 -8.57
N VAL A 244 8.02 9.65 -7.47
CA VAL A 244 8.67 10.75 -6.73
C VAL A 244 9.69 11.52 -7.56
N ARG A 245 10.27 10.92 -8.59
CA ARG A 245 11.23 11.54 -9.52
C ARG A 245 10.64 12.71 -10.31
N SER A 246 9.31 12.77 -10.41
CA SER A 246 8.58 13.80 -11.17
C SER A 246 7.79 14.76 -10.25
N LEU A 247 7.95 14.65 -8.93
CA LEU A 247 7.29 15.56 -7.99
C LEU A 247 7.90 16.96 -8.09
N SER A 248 7.02 17.98 -8.01
CA SER A 248 7.38 19.39 -7.95
C SER A 248 7.02 20.07 -6.64
N VAL A 249 6.24 19.41 -5.77
CA VAL A 249 5.82 19.93 -4.46
C VAL A 249 6.83 19.57 -3.37
N PRO A 250 6.94 20.37 -2.28
CA PRO A 250 7.77 20.03 -1.14
C PRO A 250 7.35 18.73 -0.46
N VAL A 251 8.30 17.87 -0.04
CA VAL A 251 8.01 16.58 0.58
C VAL A 251 8.75 16.41 1.89
N LEU A 252 8.00 16.16 2.96
CA LEU A 252 8.52 15.72 4.25
C LEU A 252 8.29 14.22 4.42
N TYR A 253 9.37 13.45 4.49
CA TYR A 253 9.35 12.03 4.83
C TYR A 253 9.56 11.86 6.33
N ILE A 254 8.72 11.05 6.98
CA ILE A 254 8.86 10.67 8.40
C ILE A 254 8.86 9.15 8.48
N HIS A 255 9.79 8.55 9.25
CA HIS A 255 9.83 7.10 9.39
C HIS A 255 10.39 6.71 10.76
N GLY A 256 9.85 5.65 11.34
CA GLY A 256 10.36 5.09 12.59
C GLY A 256 11.56 4.18 12.36
N THR A 257 12.59 4.30 13.22
CA THR A 257 13.79 3.45 13.09
C THR A 257 13.57 2.00 13.52
N ALA A 258 12.47 1.71 14.22
CA ALA A 258 12.05 0.38 14.64
C ALA A 258 10.78 -0.09 13.92
N ASP A 259 10.53 0.40 12.70
CA ASP A 259 9.46 -0.09 11.84
C ASP A 259 9.83 -1.49 11.32
N ASP A 260 9.14 -2.50 11.82
CA ASP A 260 9.33 -3.92 11.50
C ASP A 260 8.50 -4.37 10.27
N LEU A 261 7.59 -3.54 9.80
CA LEU A 261 6.75 -3.82 8.62
C LEU A 261 7.34 -3.23 7.34
N ILE A 262 7.75 -1.96 7.38
CA ILE A 262 8.35 -1.26 6.25
C ILE A 262 9.70 -0.71 6.69
N PRO A 263 10.82 -1.23 6.17
CA PRO A 263 12.14 -0.74 6.55
C PRO A 263 12.34 0.75 6.23
N ALA A 264 12.90 1.52 7.16
CA ALA A 264 13.12 2.95 7.01
C ALA A 264 13.99 3.33 5.78
N VAL A 265 14.82 2.41 5.29
CA VAL A 265 15.60 2.57 4.05
C VAL A 265 14.72 2.85 2.84
N MET A 266 13.45 2.38 2.82
CA MET A 266 12.53 2.70 1.73
C MET A 266 12.18 4.19 1.70
N SER A 267 11.91 4.82 2.85
CA SER A 267 11.73 6.28 2.91
C SER A 267 13.02 7.04 2.56
N GLN A 268 14.19 6.52 2.89
CA GLN A 268 15.46 7.10 2.47
C GLN A 268 15.60 7.06 0.94
N SER A 269 15.28 5.94 0.30
CA SER A 269 15.30 5.81 -1.16
C SER A 269 14.32 6.76 -1.83
N LEU A 270 13.10 6.90 -1.29
CA LEU A 270 12.14 7.89 -1.79
C LEU A 270 12.67 9.33 -1.64
N TYR A 271 13.24 9.64 -0.48
CA TYR A 271 13.85 10.94 -0.21
C TYR A 271 14.97 11.22 -1.22
N GLU A 272 15.90 10.31 -1.43
CA GLU A 272 17.01 10.49 -2.36
C GLU A 272 16.52 10.73 -3.80
N ALA A 273 15.52 9.98 -4.25
CA ALA A 273 14.97 10.08 -5.60
C ALA A 273 14.11 11.33 -5.85
N THR A 274 13.63 12.01 -4.81
CA THR A 274 12.79 13.21 -4.93
C THR A 274 13.61 14.43 -5.35
N PRO A 275 13.26 15.15 -6.44
CA PRO A 275 14.09 16.26 -6.96
C PRO A 275 13.79 17.61 -6.30
N THR A 276 12.66 17.76 -5.62
CA THR A 276 12.18 19.03 -5.05
C THR A 276 12.70 19.29 -3.64
N ARG A 277 12.29 20.41 -3.01
CA ARG A 277 12.56 20.67 -1.59
C ARG A 277 12.05 19.53 -0.74
N LYS A 278 12.94 18.91 0.01
CA LYS A 278 12.67 17.68 0.76
C LYS A 278 13.40 17.65 2.09
N GLN A 279 12.84 16.90 3.02
CA GLN A 279 13.45 16.56 4.29
C GLN A 279 13.06 15.13 4.67
N ILE A 280 13.96 14.41 5.33
CA ILE A 280 13.64 13.14 5.99
C ILE A 280 13.89 13.26 7.49
N VAL A 281 12.97 12.72 8.28
CA VAL A 281 13.04 12.68 9.74
C VAL A 281 12.86 11.24 10.20
N LEU A 282 13.89 10.70 10.80
CA LEU A 282 13.84 9.38 11.41
C LEU A 282 13.46 9.52 12.89
N ILE A 283 12.39 8.85 13.31
CA ILE A 283 11.92 8.84 14.69
C ILE A 283 12.61 7.71 15.43
N PRO A 284 13.55 7.98 16.36
CA PRO A 284 14.22 6.94 17.13
C PRO A 284 13.21 6.05 17.86
N ASN A 285 13.36 4.73 17.73
CA ASN A 285 12.46 3.71 18.29
C ASN A 285 10.99 3.82 17.85
N GLY A 286 10.67 4.64 16.85
CA GLY A 286 9.35 4.66 16.21
C GLY A 286 9.11 3.37 15.45
N GLY A 287 7.96 2.76 15.61
CA GLY A 287 7.47 1.64 14.80
C GLY A 287 6.48 2.11 13.75
N HIS A 288 5.88 1.17 13.01
CA HIS A 288 5.03 1.47 11.86
C HIS A 288 3.85 2.42 12.14
N ASN A 289 3.20 2.29 13.28
CA ASN A 289 1.95 3.01 13.58
C ASN A 289 2.07 4.04 14.72
N ASN A 290 3.26 4.26 15.28
CA ASN A 290 3.40 5.03 16.51
C ASN A 290 4.42 6.18 16.44
N ASN A 291 4.93 6.55 15.27
CA ASN A 291 5.93 7.61 15.08
C ASN A 291 5.58 8.88 15.87
N ALA A 292 4.38 9.41 15.62
CA ALA A 292 3.89 10.61 16.29
C ALA A 292 3.65 10.46 17.81
N SER A 293 3.54 9.25 18.35
CA SER A 293 3.39 9.04 19.80
C SER A 293 4.70 8.66 20.48
N THR A 294 5.65 8.12 19.75
CA THR A 294 6.98 7.78 20.28
C THR A 294 7.81 9.02 20.57
N ASN A 295 7.76 10.02 19.69
CA ASN A 295 8.39 11.31 19.90
C ASN A 295 7.55 12.45 19.31
N GLU A 296 6.48 12.83 20.03
CA GLU A 296 5.54 13.85 19.55
C GLU A 296 6.21 15.22 19.31
N PRO A 297 7.10 15.73 20.18
CA PRO A 297 7.80 16.99 19.91
C PRO A 297 8.60 16.96 18.61
N LEU A 298 9.42 15.93 18.38
CA LEU A 298 10.21 15.81 17.15
C LEU A 298 9.28 15.73 15.92
N TYR A 299 8.23 14.91 15.99
CA TYR A 299 7.26 14.73 14.92
C TYR A 299 6.58 16.05 14.52
N LEU A 300 5.99 16.75 15.49
CA LEU A 300 5.26 18.00 15.23
C LEU A 300 6.19 19.16 14.84
N ASN A 301 7.37 19.29 15.48
CA ASN A 301 8.33 20.33 15.16
C ASN A 301 8.91 20.15 13.76
N SER A 302 9.10 18.90 13.30
CA SER A 302 9.55 18.62 11.93
C SER A 302 8.55 19.16 10.91
N ILE A 303 7.25 18.94 11.12
CA ILE A 303 6.21 19.45 10.23
C ILE A 303 6.20 20.98 10.24
N ARG A 304 6.19 21.60 11.45
CA ARG A 304 6.17 23.06 11.58
C ARG A 304 7.39 23.72 10.91
N SER A 305 8.57 23.20 11.20
CA SER A 305 9.82 23.76 10.67
C SER A 305 9.89 23.63 9.15
N PHE A 306 9.55 22.46 8.62
CA PHE A 306 9.64 22.21 7.19
C PHE A 306 8.65 23.07 6.40
N PHE A 307 7.40 23.21 6.85
CA PHE A 307 6.38 23.98 6.15
C PHE A 307 6.31 25.45 6.61
N LYS A 308 7.12 25.88 7.58
CA LYS A 308 7.17 27.26 8.13
C LYS A 308 5.81 27.70 8.70
N LEU A 309 5.22 26.84 9.55
CA LEU A 309 3.90 27.03 10.16
C LEU A 309 3.97 27.79 11.49
#